data_979f121a62bf60ebf18ef6b72c33b723
#
_entry.id   979f121a62bf60ebf18ef6b72c33b723
#
_cell.length_a   1.000
_cell.length_b   1.000
_cell.length_c   1.000
_cell.angle_alpha   90.00
_cell.angle_beta   90.00
_cell.angle_gamma   90.00
#
_symmetry.space_group_name_H-M   'P 1'
#
loop_
_entity.id
_entity.type
_entity.pdbx_description
1 polymer ?
#
loop_
_entity_poly.entity_id
_entity_poly.type
_entity_poly.pdbx_seq_one_letter_code
_entity_poly.pdbx_strand_id
1 'polypeptide(L)'
;MQLASRHACSATSVYICFRWRSKDTHVIQETLELVHAGHNKTGEVAITTLDFPDNETTAFYVGTEEGNVYQANRYDRAGAKAGLNQYDVYKGHSGPIMGLNFHPLLGPVDFSDLFLTCSVDWTVKLWRSKSLAKPSTSTQTVAPIYSFDEADDYVYDVKWHPAHPAVFASVDGSGKFDLWNLNVDTEVRRVLLFSRRCLI
;
A
#
# COMPACT_ATOMS: atom_id res chain seq x y z
N MET A 1 5.65 -9.46 18.14
CA MET A 1 6.52 -8.46 17.51
C MET A 1 5.61 -7.65 16.62
N GLN A 2 5.25 -6.46 17.01
CA GLN A 2 4.18 -5.74 16.33
C GLN A 2 4.41 -4.25 16.34
N LEU A 3 4.17 -3.67 15.17
CA LEU A 3 3.85 -2.30 14.81
C LEU A 3 5.03 -1.40 14.46
N ALA A 4 5.31 -1.38 13.15
CA ALA A 4 5.88 -0.20 12.53
C ALA A 4 4.83 0.91 12.54
N SER A 5 5.09 2.01 13.21
CA SER A 5 4.29 3.23 13.05
C SER A 5 4.72 3.92 11.76
N ARG A 6 3.77 4.22 10.91
CA ARG A 6 3.98 4.72 9.55
C ARG A 6 4.01 6.23 9.57
N HIS A 7 5.11 6.82 9.15
CA HIS A 7 5.12 8.24 8.78
C HIS A 7 5.97 8.41 7.53
N ALA A 8 5.32 8.73 6.42
CA ALA A 8 5.99 9.25 5.23
C ALA A 8 6.10 10.77 5.40
N CYS A 9 7.29 11.31 5.44
CA CYS A 9 7.52 12.73 5.67
C CYS A 9 8.58 13.31 4.73
N SER A 10 8.51 13.05 3.47
CA SER A 10 9.00 13.90 2.37
C SER A 10 8.86 13.15 1.04
N ALA A 11 8.82 13.89 -0.06
CA ALA A 11 8.54 13.35 -1.39
C ALA A 11 9.55 12.31 -1.89
N THR A 12 10.69 12.11 -1.25
CA THR A 12 11.78 11.24 -1.77
C THR A 12 12.38 10.29 -0.73
N SER A 13 12.03 10.42 0.55
CA SER A 13 12.65 9.62 1.62
C SER A 13 11.64 8.91 2.49
N VAL A 14 11.82 7.62 2.72
CA VAL A 14 11.03 6.83 3.66
C VAL A 14 11.71 6.82 5.02
N TYR A 15 11.00 7.28 6.03
CA TYR A 15 11.42 7.15 7.41
C TYR A 15 10.80 5.90 8.03
N ILE A 16 11.62 4.90 8.32
CA ILE A 16 11.16 3.69 8.98
C ILE A 16 11.32 3.86 10.49
N CYS A 17 10.19 4.10 11.16
CA CYS A 17 10.13 4.14 12.62
C CYS A 17 9.73 2.78 13.17
N PHE A 18 10.58 2.19 14.02
CA PHE A 18 10.23 0.99 14.78
C PHE A 18 9.80 1.37 16.18
N ARG A 19 8.62 0.94 16.62
CA ARG A 19 8.18 1.05 18.00
C ARG A 19 8.72 -0.13 18.79
N TRP A 20 9.69 0.11 19.65
CA TRP A 20 10.12 -0.89 20.65
C TRP A 20 9.18 -0.83 21.86
N ARG A 21 8.72 -1.98 22.34
CA ARG A 21 7.62 -2.13 23.30
C ARG A 21 7.93 -1.65 24.73
N SER A 22 9.09 -1.09 25.05
CA SER A 22 9.46 -0.80 26.44
C SER A 22 9.55 0.68 26.83
N LYS A 23 9.49 1.62 25.92
CA LYS A 23 9.48 3.07 26.25
C LYS A 23 8.81 3.86 25.14
N ASP A 24 8.02 4.86 25.53
CA ASP A 24 7.19 5.71 24.65
C ASP A 24 7.96 6.66 23.71
N THR A 25 9.17 6.34 23.33
CA THR A 25 9.98 7.13 22.40
C THR A 25 10.01 6.49 21.02
N HIS A 26 9.42 7.18 20.05
CA HIS A 26 9.59 6.86 18.64
C HIS A 26 10.99 7.32 18.21
N VAL A 27 11.86 6.37 17.91
CA VAL A 27 13.19 6.66 17.38
C VAL A 27 13.18 6.36 15.90
N ILE A 28 13.52 7.35 15.08
CA ILE A 28 13.82 7.13 13.66
C ILE A 28 15.06 6.25 13.60
N GLN A 29 14.89 5.03 13.14
CA GLN A 29 15.98 4.07 13.13
C GLN A 29 16.79 4.15 11.83
N GLU A 30 16.11 4.45 10.73
CA GLU A 30 16.72 4.50 9.41
C GLU A 30 15.97 5.44 8.49
N THR A 31 16.73 6.12 7.62
CA THR A 31 16.21 6.89 6.49
C THR A 31 16.67 6.20 5.22
N LEU A 32 15.75 5.86 4.34
CA LEU A 32 16.01 5.23 3.06
C LEU A 32 15.58 6.14 1.93
N GLU A 33 16.48 6.41 0.99
CA GLU A 33 16.15 7.06 -0.28
C GLU A 33 15.81 5.98 -1.31
N LEU A 34 14.61 6.04 -1.87
CA LEU A 34 14.17 5.05 -2.85
C LEU A 34 14.45 5.57 -4.26
N VAL A 35 15.16 4.76 -5.03
CA VAL A 35 15.57 5.08 -6.39
C VAL A 35 15.20 3.95 -7.34
N HIS A 36 14.58 4.29 -8.47
CA HIS A 36 14.24 3.36 -9.53
C HIS A 36 14.76 3.88 -10.88
N ALA A 37 15.60 3.10 -11.56
CA ALA A 37 16.27 3.52 -12.79
C ALA A 37 15.33 3.83 -13.97
N GLY A 38 14.14 3.25 -13.98
CA GLY A 38 13.12 3.45 -15.02
C GLY A 38 12.08 4.51 -14.70
N HIS A 39 12.22 5.24 -13.57
CA HIS A 39 11.16 6.13 -13.10
C HIS A 39 11.21 7.50 -13.81
N ASN A 40 12.29 8.21 -13.68
CA ASN A 40 12.51 9.51 -14.31
C ASN A 40 14.02 9.74 -14.56
N LYS A 41 14.42 10.95 -15.03
CA LYS A 41 15.84 11.24 -15.30
C LYS A 41 16.72 11.19 -14.06
N THR A 42 16.18 11.50 -12.87
CA THR A 42 16.90 11.47 -11.60
C THR A 42 16.82 10.11 -10.90
N GLY A 43 15.83 9.28 -11.28
CA GLY A 43 15.55 8.00 -10.63
C GLY A 43 14.84 8.13 -9.27
N GLU A 44 14.59 9.35 -8.79
CA GLU A 44 13.91 9.59 -7.51
C GLU A 44 12.42 9.26 -7.60
N VAL A 45 11.89 8.63 -6.55
CA VAL A 45 10.50 8.19 -6.49
C VAL A 45 9.77 8.99 -5.43
N ALA A 46 8.73 9.71 -5.83
CA ALA A 46 7.85 10.46 -4.91
C ALA A 46 6.87 9.50 -4.23
N ILE A 47 7.08 9.27 -2.93
CA ILE A 47 6.34 8.29 -2.14
C ILE A 47 5.16 8.97 -1.46
N THR A 48 3.98 8.40 -1.62
CA THR A 48 2.74 8.87 -1.00
C THR A 48 2.27 7.96 0.13
N THR A 49 2.49 6.66 0.02
CA THR A 49 2.07 5.67 1.01
C THR A 49 3.01 4.49 1.06
N LEU A 50 2.99 3.75 2.16
CA LEU A 50 3.76 2.53 2.32
C LEU A 50 3.04 1.52 3.22
N ASP A 51 3.29 0.24 3.00
CA ASP A 51 2.87 -0.84 3.88
C ASP A 51 3.83 -2.04 3.84
N PHE A 52 3.69 -2.90 4.84
CA PHE A 52 4.50 -4.10 5.04
C PHE A 52 3.58 -5.32 4.99
N PRO A 53 3.94 -6.37 4.24
CA PRO A 53 3.26 -7.65 4.35
C PRO A 53 3.51 -8.29 5.72
N ASP A 54 2.49 -8.90 6.30
CA ASP A 54 2.59 -9.50 7.65
C ASP A 54 3.49 -10.74 7.71
N ASN A 55 3.63 -11.45 6.59
CA ASN A 55 4.44 -12.66 6.48
C ASN A 55 5.92 -12.38 6.15
N GLU A 56 6.28 -11.13 5.87
CA GLU A 56 7.63 -10.78 5.45
C GLU A 56 8.14 -9.55 6.21
N THR A 57 9.32 -9.67 6.81
CA THR A 57 9.89 -8.59 7.66
C THR A 57 10.90 -7.72 6.91
N THR A 58 11.32 -8.14 5.74
CA THR A 58 12.39 -7.50 4.97
C THR A 58 11.87 -6.65 3.82
N ALA A 59 10.73 -7.06 3.24
CA ALA A 59 10.09 -6.35 2.16
C ALA A 59 9.09 -5.32 2.68
N PHE A 60 8.97 -4.24 1.95
CA PHE A 60 7.89 -3.27 2.08
C PHE A 60 7.49 -2.76 0.70
N TYR A 61 6.29 -2.22 0.61
CA TYR A 61 5.75 -1.72 -0.64
C TYR A 61 5.45 -0.24 -0.52
N VAL A 62 5.72 0.50 -1.57
CA VAL A 62 5.50 1.95 -1.62
C VAL A 62 4.60 2.30 -2.79
N GLY A 63 3.57 3.09 -2.52
CA GLY A 63 2.77 3.75 -3.53
C GLY A 63 3.37 5.11 -3.87
N THR A 64 3.22 5.52 -5.11
CA THR A 64 3.85 6.73 -5.64
C THR A 64 2.84 7.73 -6.18
N GLU A 65 3.30 8.96 -6.34
CA GLU A 65 2.53 10.05 -6.95
C GLU A 65 2.15 9.76 -8.41
N GLU A 66 2.94 8.95 -9.11
CA GLU A 66 2.67 8.56 -10.50
C GLU A 66 1.70 7.39 -10.67
N GLY A 67 1.14 6.86 -9.57
CA GLY A 67 0.20 5.74 -9.61
C GLY A 67 0.85 4.37 -9.74
N ASN A 68 2.14 4.25 -9.51
CA ASN A 68 2.86 2.98 -9.49
C ASN A 68 3.08 2.50 -8.06
N VAL A 69 3.09 1.17 -7.87
CA VAL A 69 3.58 0.56 -6.62
C VAL A 69 4.89 -0.15 -6.91
N TYR A 70 5.83 0.05 -6.02
CA TYR A 70 7.13 -0.62 -6.05
C TYR A 70 7.35 -1.43 -4.79
N GLN A 71 7.98 -2.59 -4.96
CA GLN A 71 8.49 -3.39 -3.86
C GLN A 71 9.91 -2.95 -3.53
N ALA A 72 10.22 -2.83 -2.25
CA ALA A 72 11.55 -2.50 -1.77
C ALA A 72 12.00 -3.52 -0.72
N ASN A 73 13.32 -3.71 -0.64
CA ASN A 73 13.93 -4.54 0.39
C ASN A 73 14.76 -3.65 1.33
N ARG A 74 14.54 -3.80 2.63
CA ARG A 74 15.24 -3.05 3.66
C ARG A 74 16.77 -3.24 3.62
N TYR A 75 17.22 -4.44 3.24
CA TYR A 75 18.64 -4.80 3.27
C TYR A 75 19.35 -4.66 1.92
N ASP A 76 18.62 -4.43 0.85
CA ASP A 76 19.21 -4.21 -0.47
C ASP A 76 19.62 -2.75 -0.61
N ARG A 77 20.84 -2.44 -0.16
CA ARG A 77 21.37 -1.09 -0.07
C ARG A 77 22.62 -0.89 -0.89
N ALA A 78 22.65 0.21 -1.61
CA ALA A 78 23.88 0.81 -2.14
C ALA A 78 24.14 2.13 -1.37
N GLY A 79 24.73 2.01 -0.16
CA GLY A 79 24.92 3.16 0.75
C GLY A 79 23.65 3.60 1.45
N ALA A 80 23.27 4.88 1.38
CA ALA A 80 22.01 5.41 1.90
C ALA A 80 20.80 5.12 0.99
N LYS A 81 21.03 4.63 -0.24
CA LYS A 81 19.99 4.35 -1.23
C LYS A 81 19.50 2.93 -1.06
N ALA A 82 18.21 2.77 -0.79
CA ALA A 82 17.57 1.45 -0.82
C ALA A 82 17.16 1.11 -2.24
N GLY A 83 17.52 -0.10 -2.69
CA GLY A 83 17.10 -0.62 -3.97
C GLY A 83 15.60 -0.91 -3.98
N LEU A 84 14.86 -0.24 -4.85
CA LEU A 84 13.58 -0.73 -5.29
C LEU A 84 13.80 -1.95 -6.20
N ASN A 85 12.88 -2.90 -6.15
CA ASN A 85 12.87 -3.96 -7.15
C ASN A 85 12.74 -3.34 -8.55
N GLN A 86 13.79 -3.49 -9.35
CA GLN A 86 13.87 -2.88 -10.68
C GLN A 86 13.05 -3.63 -11.73
N TYR A 87 12.57 -4.83 -11.40
CA TYR A 87 11.96 -5.74 -12.35
C TYR A 87 10.44 -5.74 -12.27
N ASP A 88 9.87 -5.74 -11.07
CA ASP A 88 8.42 -5.84 -10.91
C ASP A 88 7.84 -4.48 -10.54
N VAL A 89 7.06 -3.92 -11.46
CA VAL A 89 6.36 -2.64 -11.28
C VAL A 89 4.87 -2.88 -11.36
N TYR A 90 4.15 -2.53 -10.30
CA TYR A 90 2.70 -2.65 -10.24
C TYR A 90 2.09 -1.38 -10.85
N LYS A 91 1.58 -1.51 -12.08
CA LYS A 91 0.99 -0.41 -12.84
C LYS A 91 -0.49 -0.63 -13.07
N GLY A 92 -1.30 0.36 -12.76
CA GLY A 92 -2.74 0.28 -13.02
C GLY A 92 -3.50 1.53 -12.62
N HIS A 93 -2.98 2.34 -11.71
CA HIS A 93 -3.58 3.63 -11.39
C HIS A 93 -3.12 4.72 -12.35
N SER A 94 -4.02 5.66 -12.65
CA SER A 94 -3.75 6.83 -13.50
C SER A 94 -3.54 8.11 -12.69
N GLY A 95 -3.54 8.02 -11.37
CA GLY A 95 -3.29 9.12 -10.45
C GLY A 95 -2.54 8.68 -9.21
N PRO A 96 -2.13 9.62 -8.34
CA PRO A 96 -1.43 9.34 -7.10
C PRO A 96 -2.11 8.27 -6.24
N ILE A 97 -1.31 7.36 -5.68
CA ILE A 97 -1.79 6.35 -4.75
C ILE A 97 -1.91 6.98 -3.38
N MET A 98 -3.11 7.00 -2.82
CA MET A 98 -3.40 7.62 -1.52
C MET A 98 -3.27 6.64 -0.36
N GLY A 99 -3.65 5.39 -0.57
CA GLY A 99 -3.58 4.33 0.44
C GLY A 99 -3.10 3.01 -0.13
N LEU A 100 -2.40 2.25 0.69
CA LEU A 100 -1.95 0.90 0.43
C LEU A 100 -2.14 0.08 1.71
N ASN A 101 -2.70 -1.12 1.60
CA ASN A 101 -2.89 -1.99 2.74
C ASN A 101 -2.79 -3.46 2.38
N PHE A 102 -1.86 -4.16 3.02
CA PHE A 102 -1.73 -5.60 2.91
C PHE A 102 -2.82 -6.33 3.67
N HIS A 103 -3.20 -7.48 3.14
CA HIS A 103 -4.12 -8.37 3.81
C HIS A 103 -3.47 -8.89 5.11
N PRO A 104 -4.14 -8.76 6.27
CA PRO A 104 -3.61 -9.29 7.51
C PRO A 104 -3.56 -10.81 7.47
N LEU A 105 -2.57 -11.39 8.17
CA LEU A 105 -2.44 -12.84 8.30
C LEU A 105 -3.56 -13.38 9.19
N LEU A 106 -4.63 -13.90 8.57
CA LEU A 106 -5.84 -14.34 9.23
C LEU A 106 -6.25 -15.75 8.80
N GLY A 107 -6.54 -16.60 9.79
CA GLY A 107 -7.16 -17.91 9.57
C GLY A 107 -6.21 -18.97 8.99
N PRO A 108 -6.76 -20.09 8.50
CA PRO A 108 -5.98 -21.24 8.05
C PRO A 108 -5.39 -21.06 6.64
N VAL A 109 -5.89 -20.09 5.88
CA VAL A 109 -5.39 -19.77 4.53
C VAL A 109 -4.63 -18.47 4.58
N ASP A 110 -3.42 -18.48 4.04
CA ASP A 110 -2.56 -17.31 3.97
C ASP A 110 -2.90 -16.49 2.72
N PHE A 111 -3.42 -15.28 2.94
CA PHE A 111 -3.68 -14.28 1.92
C PHE A 111 -2.79 -13.04 2.08
N SER A 112 -1.73 -13.13 2.87
CA SER A 112 -0.82 -12.01 3.12
C SER A 112 -0.05 -11.55 1.88
N ASP A 113 -0.15 -12.27 0.78
CA ASP A 113 0.32 -11.89 -0.54
C ASP A 113 -0.64 -10.93 -1.28
N LEU A 114 -1.86 -10.72 -0.76
CA LEU A 114 -2.81 -9.79 -1.34
C LEU A 114 -2.67 -8.39 -0.72
N PHE A 115 -2.80 -7.38 -1.53
CA PHE A 115 -2.88 -6.01 -1.05
C PHE A 115 -3.84 -5.16 -1.87
N LEU A 116 -4.36 -4.13 -1.23
CA LEU A 116 -5.22 -3.12 -1.84
C LEU A 116 -4.46 -1.81 -2.00
N THR A 117 -4.80 -1.09 -3.05
CA THR A 117 -4.41 0.30 -3.24
C THR A 117 -5.61 1.14 -3.60
N CYS A 118 -5.60 2.40 -3.19
CA CYS A 118 -6.60 3.37 -3.62
C CYS A 118 -5.93 4.63 -4.15
N SER A 119 -6.63 5.34 -5.02
CA SER A 119 -6.06 6.47 -5.74
C SER A 119 -7.09 7.58 -5.96
N VAL A 120 -6.57 8.74 -6.34
CA VAL A 120 -7.39 9.87 -6.82
C VAL A 120 -8.01 9.60 -8.21
N ASP A 121 -7.71 8.47 -8.84
CA ASP A 121 -8.36 8.02 -10.06
C ASP A 121 -9.73 7.36 -9.82
N TRP A 122 -10.27 7.48 -8.61
CA TRP A 122 -11.57 6.97 -8.16
C TRP A 122 -11.67 5.46 -8.09
N THR A 123 -10.53 4.77 -8.07
CA THR A 123 -10.51 3.31 -8.05
C THR A 123 -9.82 2.76 -6.82
N VAL A 124 -10.28 1.59 -6.40
CA VAL A 124 -9.54 0.68 -5.52
C VAL A 124 -9.11 -0.52 -6.33
N LYS A 125 -7.86 -0.95 -6.19
CA LYS A 125 -7.32 -2.08 -6.94
C LYS A 125 -6.80 -3.16 -6.00
N LEU A 126 -7.10 -4.40 -6.35
CA LEU A 126 -6.61 -5.59 -5.66
C LEU A 126 -5.42 -6.15 -6.43
N TRP A 127 -4.36 -6.45 -5.73
CA TRP A 127 -3.11 -6.96 -6.27
C TRP A 127 -2.65 -8.21 -5.54
N ARG A 128 -1.77 -8.96 -6.20
CA ARG A 128 -1.00 -10.03 -5.58
C ARG A 128 0.48 -9.68 -5.63
N SER A 129 1.13 -9.73 -4.47
CA SER A 129 2.56 -9.51 -4.36
C SER A 129 3.34 -10.67 -4.97
N LYS A 130 4.51 -10.39 -5.54
CA LYS A 130 5.45 -11.41 -5.99
C LYS A 130 6.49 -11.65 -4.91
N SER A 131 6.85 -12.93 -4.72
CA SER A 131 7.86 -13.30 -3.75
C SER A 131 9.24 -12.79 -4.16
N LEU A 132 9.98 -12.20 -3.23
CA LEU A 132 11.39 -11.81 -3.41
C LEU A 132 12.31 -13.02 -3.61
N ALA A 133 11.90 -14.22 -3.18
CA ALA A 133 12.70 -15.44 -3.34
C ALA A 133 12.87 -15.88 -4.82
N LYS A 134 12.03 -15.36 -5.71
CA LYS A 134 12.13 -15.61 -7.15
C LYS A 134 12.00 -14.29 -7.91
N PRO A 135 13.04 -13.45 -7.88
CA PRO A 135 13.00 -12.18 -8.60
C PRO A 135 12.86 -12.42 -10.10
N SER A 136 12.09 -11.58 -10.75
CA SER A 136 11.97 -11.56 -12.21
C SER A 136 13.35 -11.20 -12.82
N THR A 137 13.68 -11.82 -13.91
CA THR A 137 14.94 -11.55 -14.65
C THR A 137 14.81 -10.46 -15.69
N SER A 138 13.58 -10.00 -15.92
CA SER A 138 13.25 -8.93 -16.88
C SER A 138 12.21 -8.01 -16.29
N THR A 139 12.21 -6.75 -16.68
CA THR A 139 11.20 -5.77 -16.26
C THR A 139 9.81 -6.24 -16.67
N GLN A 140 8.93 -6.42 -15.70
CA GLN A 140 7.56 -6.85 -15.88
C GLN A 140 6.60 -5.84 -15.27
N THR A 141 5.53 -5.55 -15.99
CA THR A 141 4.40 -4.81 -15.44
C THR A 141 3.42 -5.81 -14.85
N VAL A 142 3.15 -5.67 -13.57
CA VAL A 142 2.15 -6.46 -12.86
C VAL A 142 0.82 -5.72 -12.94
N ALA A 143 -0.18 -6.36 -13.53
CA ALA A 143 -1.53 -5.83 -13.59
C ALA A 143 -2.30 -6.14 -12.30
N PRO A 144 -3.32 -5.34 -11.92
CA PRO A 144 -4.21 -5.66 -10.81
C PRO A 144 -5.03 -6.93 -11.12
N ILE A 145 -5.35 -7.68 -10.06
CA ILE A 145 -6.27 -8.83 -10.16
C ILE A 145 -7.69 -8.33 -10.46
N TYR A 146 -8.08 -7.26 -9.76
CA TYR A 146 -9.39 -6.65 -9.90
C TYR A 146 -9.34 -5.15 -9.66
N SER A 147 -10.26 -4.40 -10.28
CA SER A 147 -10.44 -2.96 -10.10
C SER A 147 -11.87 -2.69 -9.66
N PHE A 148 -12.01 -2.03 -8.52
CA PHE A 148 -13.28 -1.52 -8.00
C PHE A 148 -13.36 -0.04 -8.40
N ASP A 149 -14.22 0.30 -9.35
CA ASP A 149 -14.32 1.61 -9.99
C ASP A 149 -15.67 2.31 -9.74
N GLU A 150 -16.35 1.91 -8.67
CA GLU A 150 -17.66 2.44 -8.31
C GLU A 150 -17.62 3.64 -7.34
N ALA A 151 -16.45 4.19 -7.02
CA ALA A 151 -16.36 5.38 -6.19
C ALA A 151 -16.89 6.61 -6.94
N ASP A 152 -17.53 7.52 -6.19
CA ASP A 152 -18.10 8.75 -6.77
C ASP A 152 -17.13 9.95 -6.65
N ASP A 153 -15.96 9.75 -6.02
CA ASP A 153 -14.92 10.77 -5.80
C ASP A 153 -13.57 10.11 -5.52
N TYR A 154 -12.51 10.91 -5.34
CA TYR A 154 -11.19 10.46 -4.96
C TYR A 154 -11.21 9.51 -3.77
N VAL A 155 -10.59 8.34 -3.88
CA VAL A 155 -10.50 7.40 -2.76
C VAL A 155 -9.26 7.71 -1.94
N TYR A 156 -9.44 8.12 -0.69
CA TYR A 156 -8.37 8.58 0.17
C TYR A 156 -7.72 7.50 1.03
N ASP A 157 -8.47 6.48 1.44
CA ASP A 157 -7.90 5.37 2.21
C ASP A 157 -8.66 4.08 1.96
N VAL A 158 -7.97 2.95 2.13
CA VAL A 158 -8.51 1.60 2.03
C VAL A 158 -7.89 0.73 3.11
N LYS A 159 -8.73 -0.09 3.79
CA LYS A 159 -8.27 -0.98 4.85
C LYS A 159 -8.99 -2.32 4.81
N TRP A 160 -8.21 -3.40 4.93
CA TRP A 160 -8.76 -4.72 5.20
C TRP A 160 -9.37 -4.79 6.60
N HIS A 161 -10.43 -5.58 6.73
CA HIS A 161 -11.01 -5.87 8.04
C HIS A 161 -10.08 -6.77 8.87
N PRO A 162 -9.82 -6.41 10.15
CA PRO A 162 -8.83 -7.12 10.97
C PRO A 162 -9.22 -8.54 11.38
N ALA A 163 -10.47 -8.98 11.15
CA ALA A 163 -10.96 -10.30 11.55
C ALA A 163 -11.69 -11.06 10.43
N HIS A 164 -12.09 -10.40 9.35
CA HIS A 164 -12.82 -11.03 8.24
C HIS A 164 -12.01 -10.91 6.94
N PRO A 165 -11.47 -12.04 6.44
CA PRO A 165 -10.50 -12.00 5.33
C PRO A 165 -11.08 -11.52 3.99
N ALA A 166 -12.38 -11.60 3.80
CA ALA A 166 -13.03 -11.18 2.56
C ALA A 166 -13.63 -9.78 2.62
N VAL A 167 -13.40 -9.04 3.70
CA VAL A 167 -14.03 -7.73 3.92
C VAL A 167 -12.98 -6.64 3.95
N PHE A 168 -13.23 -5.57 3.23
CA PHE A 168 -12.44 -4.34 3.33
C PHE A 168 -13.34 -3.10 3.27
N ALA A 169 -12.79 -1.97 3.63
CA ALA A 169 -13.48 -0.69 3.60
C ALA A 169 -12.68 0.34 2.82
N SER A 170 -13.38 1.25 2.16
CA SER A 170 -12.80 2.43 1.51
C SER A 170 -13.53 3.70 1.92
N VAL A 171 -12.83 4.83 1.86
CA VAL A 171 -13.39 6.16 2.11
C VAL A 171 -13.07 7.08 0.95
N ASP A 172 -14.06 7.85 0.52
CA ASP A 172 -13.91 8.78 -0.60
C ASP A 172 -14.04 10.26 -0.19
N GLY A 173 -13.76 11.17 -1.14
CA GLY A 173 -13.82 12.61 -0.94
C GLY A 173 -15.24 13.14 -0.78
N SER A 174 -16.26 12.40 -1.21
CA SER A 174 -17.67 12.74 -1.02
C SER A 174 -18.13 12.54 0.44
N GLY A 175 -17.28 11.90 1.27
CA GLY A 175 -17.56 11.54 2.66
C GLY A 175 -18.31 10.23 2.79
N LYS A 176 -18.27 9.38 1.79
CA LYS A 176 -18.81 8.02 1.84
C LYS A 176 -17.80 7.08 2.50
N PHE A 177 -18.33 6.11 3.22
CA PHE A 177 -17.65 4.95 3.72
C PHE A 177 -18.26 3.71 3.07
N ASP A 178 -17.55 3.06 2.19
CA ASP A 178 -17.97 1.87 1.49
C ASP A 178 -17.40 0.62 2.15
N LEU A 179 -18.25 -0.36 2.42
CA LEU A 179 -17.88 -1.67 2.95
C LEU A 179 -18.07 -2.72 1.86
N TRP A 180 -16.98 -3.40 1.54
CA TRP A 180 -16.92 -4.40 0.49
C TRP A 180 -16.83 -5.80 1.09
N ASN A 181 -17.56 -6.76 0.51
CA ASN A 181 -17.50 -8.15 0.92
C ASN A 181 -17.35 -9.06 -0.30
N LEU A 182 -16.13 -9.53 -0.53
CA LEU A 182 -15.76 -10.36 -1.68
C LEU A 182 -16.45 -11.74 -1.72
N ASN A 183 -17.03 -12.21 -0.60
CA ASN A 183 -17.76 -13.47 -0.56
C ASN A 183 -19.19 -13.37 -1.08
N VAL A 184 -19.76 -12.18 -1.09
CA VAL A 184 -21.18 -11.98 -1.47
C VAL A 184 -21.27 -11.55 -2.91
N ASP A 185 -20.57 -10.51 -3.26
CA ASP A 185 -20.47 -9.97 -4.62
C ASP A 185 -19.34 -8.95 -4.69
N THR A 186 -18.65 -8.92 -5.80
CA THR A 186 -17.62 -7.91 -6.08
C THR A 186 -18.22 -6.57 -6.52
N GLU A 187 -19.50 -6.57 -6.92
CA GLU A 187 -20.22 -5.40 -7.42
C GLU A 187 -21.13 -4.75 -6.37
N VAL A 188 -21.42 -5.43 -5.24
CA VAL A 188 -22.33 -4.90 -4.22
C VAL A 188 -21.55 -4.30 -3.06
N ARG A 189 -21.48 -2.98 -3.04
CA ARG A 189 -21.07 -2.19 -1.87
C ARG A 189 -22.22 -1.96 -0.91
N ARG A 190 -21.99 -2.09 0.39
CA ARG A 190 -22.90 -1.55 1.40
C ARG A 190 -22.46 -0.14 1.74
N VAL A 191 -23.11 0.84 1.18
CA VAL A 191 -22.85 2.26 1.47
C VAL A 191 -23.31 2.57 2.90
N LEU A 192 -22.39 2.95 3.75
CA LEU A 192 -22.69 3.56 5.05
C LEU A 192 -22.42 5.06 4.93
N LEU A 193 -23.46 5.84 4.69
CA LEU A 193 -23.38 7.29 4.70
C LEU A 193 -23.13 7.76 6.14
N PHE A 194 -21.91 8.17 6.45
CA PHE A 194 -21.66 8.95 7.65
C PHE A 194 -22.13 10.38 7.40
N SER A 195 -23.33 10.70 7.92
CA SER A 195 -23.82 12.08 7.96
C SER A 195 -22.77 12.95 8.67
N ARG A 196 -22.40 14.07 8.05
CA ARG A 196 -21.56 15.13 8.61
C ARG A 196 -22.19 15.79 9.86
N ARG A 197 -22.50 15.03 10.90
CA ARG A 197 -23.00 15.57 12.17
C ARG A 197 -22.23 14.98 13.35
N CYS A 198 -20.94 15.27 13.40
CA CYS A 198 -20.16 15.19 14.64
C CYS A 198 -18.86 15.97 14.46
N LEU A 199 -18.99 17.30 14.43
CA LEU A 199 -17.93 18.23 14.80
C LEU A 199 -18.61 19.52 15.32
N ILE A 200 -18.95 19.49 16.56
CA ILE A 200 -18.94 20.65 17.48
C ILE A 200 -18.35 20.15 18.79
#